data_8f5e99d9556000dafd50d53510181d46
#
_entry.id   8f5e99d9556000dafd50d53510181d46
#
_cell.length_a   1.000
_cell.length_b   1.000
_cell.length_c   1.000
_cell.angle_alpha   90.00
_cell.angle_beta   90.00
_cell.angle_gamma   90.00
#
_symmetry.space_group_name_H-M   'P 1'
#
loop_
_entity.id
_entity.type
_entity.pdbx_description
1 polymer ?
#
loop_
_entity_poly.entity_id
_entity_poly.type
_entity_poly.pdbx_seq_one_letter_code
_entity_poly.pdbx_strand_id
1 'polypeptide(L)'
;MSGRRVPGGVVHKLPTDLRESLIGNPTALAAWRDITPLARNEFICWVEDAKQQATRERRIRRTQEELEEGKRRPCCWPGCKHRERTGK
;
A
#
# COMPACT_ATOMS: atom_id res chain seq x y z
N MET A 1 -3.72 7.23 -21.93
CA MET A 1 -3.32 7.45 -21.50
C MET A 1 -3.07 7.30 -20.54
N SER A 2 -2.82 7.07 -20.39
CA SER A 2 -2.52 6.85 -19.51
C SER A 2 -2.25 7.72 -18.64
N GLY A 3 -2.45 8.45 -18.39
CA GLY A 3 -2.18 9.44 -17.45
C GLY A 3 -2.27 9.10 -16.03
N ARG A 4 -2.60 7.88 -15.73
CA ARG A 4 -2.71 7.54 -14.33
C ARG A 4 -1.41 7.07 -13.80
N ARG A 5 -0.80 7.90 -13.01
CA ARG A 5 0.38 7.53 -12.31
C ARG A 5 0.02 7.17 -10.90
N VAL A 6 0.45 5.99 -10.45
CA VAL A 6 0.21 5.55 -9.09
C VAL A 6 1.58 5.42 -8.44
N PRO A 7 1.88 6.28 -7.47
CA PRO A 7 3.22 6.28 -6.88
C PRO A 7 3.47 5.06 -6.00
N GLY A 8 4.72 4.66 -5.95
CA GLY A 8 5.15 3.57 -5.07
C GLY A 8 5.69 4.10 -3.77
N GLY A 9 6.44 3.24 -3.07
CA GLY A 9 7.07 3.62 -1.81
C GLY A 9 8.50 4.08 -2.02
N VAL A 10 9.20 4.33 -0.91
CA VAL A 10 10.58 4.81 -0.97
C VAL A 10 11.54 3.70 -1.35
N VAL A 11 11.21 2.45 -1.03
CA VAL A 11 12.06 1.31 -1.32
C VAL A 11 11.37 0.34 -2.25
N HIS A 12 10.09 0.04 -1.98
CA HIS A 12 9.36 -0.96 -2.73
C HIS A 12 8.63 -0.35 -3.90
N LYS A 13 8.70 -1.04 -5.04
CA LYS A 13 7.89 -0.65 -6.18
C LYS A 13 6.47 -1.11 -5.97
N LEU A 14 5.56 -0.38 -6.55
CA LEU A 14 4.14 -0.71 -6.45
C LEU A 14 3.85 -1.97 -7.27
N PRO A 15 3.37 -3.05 -6.63
CA PRO A 15 3.04 -4.26 -7.38
C PRO A 15 1.86 -4.02 -8.32
N THR A 16 1.84 -4.75 -9.42
CA THR A 16 0.81 -4.57 -10.44
C THR A 16 -0.58 -4.84 -9.90
N ASP A 17 -0.75 -5.90 -9.12
CA ASP A 17 -2.07 -6.24 -8.60
C ASP A 17 -2.60 -5.17 -7.66
N LEU A 18 -1.76 -4.63 -6.80
CA LEU A 18 -2.18 -3.55 -5.92
C LEU A 18 -2.47 -2.28 -6.72
N ARG A 19 -1.63 -1.99 -7.71
CA ARG A 19 -1.84 -0.83 -8.56
C ARG A 19 -3.19 -0.90 -9.26
N GLU A 20 -3.54 -2.06 -9.80
CA GLU A 20 -4.80 -2.20 -10.52
C GLU A 20 -5.99 -2.08 -9.58
N SER A 21 -5.87 -2.58 -8.36
CA SER A 21 -6.91 -2.41 -7.36
C SER A 21 -7.15 -0.95 -7.05
N LEU A 22 -6.08 -0.18 -6.93
CA LEU A 22 -6.21 1.25 -6.62
C LEU A 22 -6.82 2.00 -7.79
N ILE A 23 -6.42 1.67 -9.01
CA ILE A 23 -6.97 2.33 -10.19
C ILE A 23 -8.48 2.10 -10.26
N GLY A 24 -8.94 0.93 -9.86
CA GLY A 24 -10.36 0.62 -9.86
C GLY A 24 -11.13 1.18 -8.66
N ASN A 25 -10.45 1.89 -7.76
CA ASN A 25 -11.08 2.42 -6.55
C ASN A 25 -10.65 3.86 -6.34
N PRO A 26 -11.38 4.82 -6.94
CA PRO A 26 -10.96 6.23 -6.88
C PRO A 26 -10.77 6.78 -5.47
N THR A 27 -11.59 6.36 -4.53
CA THR A 27 -11.45 6.84 -3.15
C THR A 27 -10.15 6.39 -2.53
N ALA A 28 -9.84 5.09 -2.68
CA ALA A 28 -8.59 4.57 -2.16
C ALA A 28 -7.39 5.15 -2.89
N LEU A 29 -7.53 5.38 -4.20
CA LEU A 29 -6.43 5.94 -4.98
C LEU A 29 -6.11 7.36 -4.53
N ALA A 30 -7.14 8.16 -4.27
CA ALA A 30 -6.92 9.52 -3.80
C ALA A 30 -6.18 9.52 -2.46
N ALA A 31 -6.59 8.63 -1.56
CA ALA A 31 -5.93 8.52 -0.27
C ALA A 31 -4.49 8.01 -0.43
N TRP A 32 -4.29 7.07 -1.35
CA TRP A 32 -2.95 6.54 -1.63
C TRP A 32 -2.00 7.65 -2.05
N ARG A 33 -2.48 8.54 -2.90
CA ARG A 33 -1.66 9.67 -3.36
C ARG A 33 -1.40 10.68 -2.26
N ASP A 34 -2.29 10.73 -1.27
CA ASP A 34 -2.18 11.72 -0.20
C ASP A 34 -1.22 11.29 0.90
N ILE A 35 -1.05 10.00 1.12
CA ILE A 35 -0.17 9.55 2.20
C ILE A 35 1.29 9.68 1.76
N THR A 36 2.20 9.61 2.72
CA THR A 36 3.62 9.81 2.44
C THR A 36 4.19 8.61 1.69
N PRO A 37 5.32 8.82 0.99
CA PRO A 37 6.00 7.68 0.35
C PRO A 37 6.38 6.58 1.34
N LEU A 38 6.72 6.96 2.56
CA LEU A 38 7.05 5.96 3.58
C LEU A 38 5.83 5.14 3.95
N ALA A 39 4.68 5.78 4.09
CA ALA A 39 3.44 5.08 4.41
C ALA A 39 3.06 4.13 3.27
N ARG A 40 3.19 4.59 2.03
CA ARG A 40 2.92 3.73 0.88
C ARG A 40 3.85 2.51 0.89
N ASN A 41 5.10 2.74 1.24
CA ASN A 41 6.08 1.66 1.31
C ASN A 41 5.66 0.61 2.34
N GLU A 42 5.08 1.03 3.45
CA GLU A 42 4.62 0.11 4.47
C GLU A 42 3.47 -0.77 3.96
N PHE A 43 2.51 -0.18 3.25
CA PHE A 43 1.43 -0.97 2.67
C PHE A 43 1.97 -1.97 1.66
N ILE A 44 2.89 -1.54 0.81
CA ILE A 44 3.46 -2.43 -0.20
C ILE A 44 4.22 -3.58 0.48
N CYS A 45 5.02 -3.26 1.48
CA CYS A 45 5.77 -4.27 2.21
C CYS A 45 4.83 -5.30 2.85
N TRP A 46 3.76 -4.81 3.44
CA TRP A 46 2.77 -5.67 4.08
C TRP A 46 2.12 -6.61 3.07
N VAL A 47 1.74 -6.09 1.91
CA VAL A 47 1.14 -6.91 0.87
C VAL A 47 2.14 -7.95 0.36
N GLU A 48 3.37 -7.53 0.12
CA GLU A 48 4.38 -8.41 -0.44
C GLU A 48 4.89 -9.43 0.56
N ASP A 49 4.70 -9.20 1.85
CA ASP A 49 5.07 -10.15 2.87
C ASP A 49 4.15 -11.38 2.88
N ALA A 50 3.00 -11.29 2.24
CA ALA A 50 2.07 -12.41 2.18
C ALA A 50 2.68 -13.54 1.36
N LYS A 51 2.68 -14.75 1.93
CA LYS A 51 3.31 -15.89 1.27
C LYS A 51 2.34 -16.68 0.43
N GLN A 52 1.05 -16.50 0.64
CA GLN A 52 0.03 -17.19 -0.12
C GLN A 52 -0.80 -16.18 -0.89
N GLN A 53 -1.27 -16.61 -2.05
CA GLN A 53 -2.05 -15.72 -2.91
C GLN A 53 -3.32 -15.24 -2.19
N ALA A 54 -4.00 -16.12 -1.47
CA ALA A 54 -5.21 -15.73 -0.78
C ALA A 54 -4.95 -14.64 0.26
N THR A 55 -3.84 -14.77 0.98
CA THR A 55 -3.47 -13.76 1.97
C THR A 55 -3.14 -12.45 1.29
N ARG A 56 -2.43 -12.51 0.17
CA ARG A 56 -2.05 -11.32 -0.57
C ARG A 56 -3.29 -10.58 -1.05
N GLU A 57 -4.26 -11.31 -1.59
CA GLU A 57 -5.49 -10.70 -2.07
C GLU A 57 -6.26 -10.05 -0.94
N ARG A 58 -6.30 -10.71 0.21
CA ARG A 58 -6.97 -10.14 1.38
C ARG A 58 -6.30 -8.86 1.83
N ARG A 59 -4.96 -8.82 1.82
CA ARG A 59 -4.23 -7.64 2.24
C ARG A 59 -4.40 -6.50 1.25
N ILE A 60 -4.50 -6.80 -0.03
CA ILE A 60 -4.76 -5.77 -1.04
C ILE A 60 -6.14 -5.16 -0.79
N ARG A 61 -7.15 -6.00 -0.56
CA ARG A 61 -8.48 -5.50 -0.27
C ARG A 61 -8.48 -4.69 1.02
N ARG A 62 -7.79 -5.17 2.04
CA ARG A 62 -7.72 -4.47 3.30
C ARG A 62 -7.03 -3.12 3.16
N THR A 63 -6.03 -3.05 2.30
CA THR A 63 -5.38 -1.78 2.01
C THR A 63 -6.38 -0.76 1.50
N GLN A 64 -7.23 -1.17 0.57
CA GLN A 64 -8.24 -0.26 0.05
C GLN A 64 -9.20 0.18 1.14
N GLU A 65 -9.63 -0.75 1.98
CA GLU A 65 -10.57 -0.42 3.05
C GLU A 65 -9.97 0.56 4.04
N GLU A 66 -8.73 0.35 4.41
CA GLU A 66 -8.08 1.23 5.36
C GLU A 66 -7.85 2.62 4.79
N LEU A 67 -7.51 2.69 3.51
CA LEU A 67 -7.36 3.97 2.86
C LEU A 67 -8.69 4.73 2.80
N GLU A 68 -9.77 4.00 2.53
CA GLU A 68 -11.09 4.59 2.51
C GLU A 68 -11.49 5.13 3.87
N GLU A 69 -11.01 4.47 4.93
CA GLU A 69 -11.29 4.89 6.30
C GLU A 69 -10.39 6.03 6.76
N GLY A 70 -9.43 6.41 5.95
CA GLY A 70 -8.53 7.50 6.30
C GLY A 70 -7.29 7.07 7.06
N LYS A 71 -7.03 5.78 7.11
CA LYS A 71 -5.83 5.30 7.78
C LYS A 71 -4.63 5.49 6.88
N ARG A 72 -3.52 5.84 7.50
CA ARG A 72 -2.32 6.16 6.75
C ARG A 72 -1.26 5.09 6.86
N ARG A 73 -1.52 4.01 7.59
CA ARG A 73 -0.59 2.91 7.77
C ARG A 73 -1.36 1.60 7.92
N PRO A 74 -0.74 0.47 7.54
CA PRO A 74 -1.41 -0.82 7.73
C PRO A 74 -1.69 -1.07 9.21
N CYS A 75 -2.90 -1.51 9.48
CA CYS A 75 -3.30 -1.86 10.83
C CYS A 75 -2.53 -3.10 11.26
N CYS A 76 -2.08 -3.13 12.49
CA CYS A 76 -1.47 -4.31 13.10
C CYS A 76 -0.19 -4.78 12.41
N TRP A 77 0.41 -3.94 11.61
CA TRP A 77 1.66 -4.26 10.94
C TRP A 77 2.82 -3.71 11.76
N PRO A 78 3.78 -4.55 12.16
CA PRO A 78 4.87 -4.07 13.03
C PRO A 78 5.82 -3.10 12.34
N GLY A 79 5.69 -2.98 11.02
CA GLY A 79 6.52 -2.06 10.28
C GLY A 79 7.42 -2.79 9.30
N CYS A 80 7.76 -2.09 8.24
CA CYS A 80 8.72 -2.59 7.26
C CYS A 80 10.12 -2.48 7.85
N LYS A 81 10.97 -3.43 7.52
CA LYS A 81 12.33 -3.40 8.01
C LYS A 81 13.04 -2.10 7.68
N HIS A 82 12.76 -1.58 6.50
CA HIS A 82 13.40 -0.34 6.09
C HIS A 82 12.95 0.83 6.94
N ARG A 83 11.71 0.80 7.35
CA ARG A 83 11.18 1.83 8.23
C ARG A 83 11.78 1.74 9.62
N GLU A 84 11.97 0.52 10.11
CA GLU A 84 12.53 0.33 11.44
C GLU A 84 13.88 0.98 11.58
N ARG A 85 14.71 0.86 10.56
CA ARG A 85 16.03 1.43 10.66
C ARG A 85 16.02 2.93 10.81
N THR A 86 15.00 3.58 10.30
CA THR A 86 14.91 5.02 10.43
C THR A 86 14.06 5.42 11.62
N GLY A 87 13.18 4.55 12.05
CA GLY A 87 12.30 4.86 13.15
C GLY A 87 12.90 4.68 14.51
N LYS A 88 14.06 4.11 14.54
CA LYS A 88 14.74 3.92 15.83
C LYS A 88 15.73 5.02 16.12
#